data_4bfeaa1b67420d25097e33bd094e63b6
#
_entry.id   4bfeaa1b67420d25097e33bd094e63b6
#
_cell.length_a   1.000
_cell.length_b   1.000
_cell.length_c   1.000
_cell.angle_alpha   90.00
_cell.angle_beta   90.00
_cell.angle_gamma   90.00
#
_symmetry.space_group_name_H-M   'P 1'
#
loop_
_entity.id
_entity.type
_entity.pdbx_description
1 polymer ?
#
loop_
_entity_poly.entity_id
_entity_poly.type
_entity_poly.pdbx_seq_one_letter_code
_entity_poly.pdbx_strand_id
1 'polypeptide(L)'
;MAEQEVKLMKGNEALAHAAIRCGADGYFGYPITPQTEVIETLAELKPWETTGMVVVQAESEVASINMVYGGGGAGKKVMTSSSSPGVSLMQEGISYMAGAEVPGLIVNVQRGGPGLGTIQPSQSDYFQATRGGGNGDYYVIVLAPNSVQEMADFVDLAFTLAFKYRTPAMILSDGVIGQMMEKVVLPPIKPRRTEEEILRECPWATTGRSKGRKPNVITSLELKSEVMELRNLHLQEKYRKIRENEVRYETKFMDDAEYMIVAFGSAARIAEKTIEMARAEGIKVGLFRPITLWPFPTNEIAAAAAKVKGVLVAEINAGQMIDDVRLAVNGKVPVEHYGRLGGIVPEPEEMVKVLKEKLV
;
A
#
# COMPACT_ATOMS: atom_id res chain seq x y z
N MET A 1 32.66 -3.29 -0.32
CA MET A 1 31.20 -3.08 -0.47
C MET A 1 30.67 -4.38 -1.00
N ALA A 2 29.66 -4.99 -0.36
CA ALA A 2 29.05 -6.19 -0.92
C ALA A 2 28.46 -5.82 -2.29
N GLU A 3 28.70 -6.64 -3.30
CA GLU A 3 28.19 -6.46 -4.66
C GLU A 3 26.65 -6.43 -4.59
N GLN A 4 26.02 -5.38 -5.11
CA GLN A 4 24.56 -5.27 -5.12
C GLN A 4 24.00 -6.30 -6.09
N GLU A 5 23.15 -7.19 -5.61
CA GLU A 5 22.50 -8.20 -6.44
C GLU A 5 21.40 -7.55 -7.28
N VAL A 6 21.55 -7.58 -8.59
CA VAL A 6 20.59 -7.03 -9.56
C VAL A 6 19.96 -8.17 -10.34
N LYS A 7 18.65 -8.23 -10.39
CA LYS A 7 17.90 -9.25 -11.14
C LYS A 7 16.81 -8.63 -12.01
N LEU A 8 16.56 -9.21 -13.17
CA LEU A 8 15.36 -8.93 -13.96
C LEU A 8 14.23 -9.80 -13.44
N MET A 9 13.15 -9.18 -12.95
CA MET A 9 12.04 -9.93 -12.36
C MET A 9 10.73 -9.14 -12.42
N LYS A 10 9.60 -9.85 -12.22
CA LYS A 10 8.27 -9.25 -12.07
C LYS A 10 8.12 -8.55 -10.71
N GLY A 11 7.14 -7.62 -10.62
CA GLY A 11 6.81 -6.95 -9.37
C GLY A 11 6.40 -7.90 -8.25
N ASN A 12 5.60 -8.91 -8.57
CA ASN A 12 5.19 -9.95 -7.60
C ASN A 12 6.39 -10.77 -7.09
N GLU A 13 7.35 -11.11 -7.98
CA GLU A 13 8.57 -11.81 -7.62
C GLU A 13 9.48 -10.93 -6.74
N ALA A 14 9.63 -9.64 -7.10
CA ALA A 14 10.41 -8.68 -6.34
C ALA A 14 9.89 -8.50 -4.92
N LEU A 15 8.56 -8.44 -4.75
CA LEU A 15 7.89 -8.42 -3.45
C LEU A 15 8.25 -9.65 -2.60
N ALA A 16 8.18 -10.87 -3.19
CA ALA A 16 8.51 -12.12 -2.51
C ALA A 16 9.98 -12.16 -2.06
N HIS A 17 10.91 -11.79 -2.94
CA HIS A 17 12.33 -11.67 -2.62
C HIS A 17 12.57 -10.66 -1.49
N ALA A 18 11.93 -9.50 -1.54
CA ALA A 18 12.06 -8.47 -0.52
C ALA A 18 11.51 -8.93 0.85
N ALA A 19 10.42 -9.68 0.86
CA ALA A 19 9.86 -10.25 2.10
C ALA A 19 10.85 -11.18 2.82
N ILE A 20 11.51 -12.07 2.08
CA ILE A 20 12.56 -12.93 2.64
C ILE A 20 13.72 -12.08 3.15
N ARG A 21 14.18 -11.11 2.36
CA ARG A 21 15.38 -10.30 2.63
C ARG A 21 15.19 -9.29 3.76
N CYS A 22 13.97 -8.80 4.02
CA CYS A 22 13.71 -7.91 5.15
C CYS A 22 13.58 -8.65 6.50
N GLY A 23 13.76 -9.97 6.51
CA GLY A 23 13.68 -10.80 7.72
C GLY A 23 12.23 -11.01 8.16
N ALA A 24 11.30 -11.19 7.22
CA ALA A 24 9.93 -11.58 7.55
C ALA A 24 9.89 -12.97 8.21
N ASP A 25 8.99 -13.11 9.18
CA ASP A 25 8.80 -14.35 9.94
C ASP A 25 7.82 -15.30 9.25
N GLY A 26 6.85 -14.77 8.49
CA GLY A 26 5.87 -15.61 7.84
C GLY A 26 5.07 -14.92 6.73
N TYR A 27 4.66 -15.73 5.77
CA TYR A 27 3.70 -15.40 4.75
C TYR A 27 2.53 -16.38 4.82
N PHE A 28 1.31 -15.87 4.84
CA PHE A 28 0.07 -16.63 4.87
C PHE A 28 -0.83 -16.14 3.74
N GLY A 29 -1.01 -16.92 2.70
CA GLY A 29 -1.73 -16.46 1.51
C GLY A 29 -2.61 -17.52 0.87
N TYR A 30 -3.54 -17.06 0.05
CA TYR A 30 -4.37 -17.86 -0.82
C TYR A 30 -4.15 -17.39 -2.27
N PRO A 31 -3.92 -18.32 -3.24
CA PRO A 31 -3.61 -17.93 -4.61
C PRO A 31 -4.81 -17.28 -5.29
N ILE A 32 -4.57 -16.11 -5.89
CA ILE A 32 -5.56 -15.37 -6.68
C ILE A 32 -4.83 -14.52 -7.73
N THR A 33 -5.32 -14.53 -8.98
CA THR A 33 -4.78 -13.69 -10.06
C THR A 33 -5.12 -12.20 -9.81
N PRO A 34 -4.17 -11.24 -9.99
CA PRO A 34 -2.86 -11.38 -10.65
C PRO A 34 -1.65 -11.44 -9.68
N GLN A 35 -1.78 -11.93 -8.46
CA GLN A 35 -0.69 -11.96 -7.47
C GLN A 35 -0.14 -13.38 -7.16
N THR A 36 -0.58 -14.41 -7.87
CA THR A 36 -0.22 -15.82 -7.61
C THR A 36 1.30 -16.04 -7.57
N GLU A 37 2.07 -15.31 -8.37
CA GLU A 37 3.53 -15.43 -8.42
C GLU A 37 4.21 -15.09 -7.07
N VAL A 38 3.56 -14.38 -6.16
CA VAL A 38 4.13 -14.12 -4.82
C VAL A 38 4.32 -15.43 -4.07
N ILE A 39 3.26 -16.25 -3.97
CA ILE A 39 3.33 -17.53 -3.25
C ILE A 39 4.16 -18.57 -4.03
N GLU A 40 4.10 -18.56 -5.36
CA GLU A 40 4.89 -19.43 -6.23
C GLU A 40 6.39 -19.16 -6.03
N THR A 41 6.83 -17.90 -6.09
CA THR A 41 8.22 -17.50 -5.86
C THR A 41 8.69 -17.89 -4.45
N LEU A 42 7.86 -17.68 -3.44
CA LEU A 42 8.18 -18.11 -2.07
C LEU A 42 8.32 -19.63 -1.97
N ALA A 43 7.47 -20.40 -2.67
CA ALA A 43 7.54 -21.85 -2.70
C ALA A 43 8.82 -22.34 -3.42
N GLU A 44 9.23 -21.70 -4.50
CA GLU A 44 10.47 -22.02 -5.23
C GLU A 44 11.73 -21.69 -4.42
N LEU A 45 11.75 -20.53 -3.74
CA LEU A 45 12.89 -20.07 -2.94
C LEU A 45 13.04 -20.79 -1.61
N LYS A 46 12.01 -21.49 -1.15
CA LYS A 46 11.97 -22.29 0.08
C LYS A 46 12.59 -21.57 1.31
N PRO A 47 12.09 -20.38 1.67
CA PRO A 47 12.70 -19.59 2.73
C PRO A 47 12.67 -20.27 4.10
N TRP A 48 11.85 -21.30 4.29
CA TRP A 48 11.85 -22.13 5.52
C TRP A 48 13.13 -22.96 5.67
N GLU A 49 13.82 -23.29 4.57
CA GLU A 49 15.10 -24.00 4.58
C GLU A 49 16.29 -23.05 4.81
N THR A 50 16.17 -21.77 4.42
CA THR A 50 17.29 -20.80 4.40
C THR A 50 17.22 -19.80 5.55
N THR A 51 16.10 -19.08 5.69
CA THR A 51 15.91 -18.05 6.72
C THR A 51 15.01 -18.49 7.86
N GLY A 52 14.32 -19.63 7.71
CA GLY A 52 13.30 -20.12 8.65
C GLY A 52 11.96 -19.35 8.55
N MET A 53 11.74 -18.53 7.51
CA MET A 53 10.45 -17.88 7.25
C MET A 53 9.39 -18.93 6.96
N VAL A 54 8.27 -18.90 7.66
CA VAL A 54 7.14 -19.81 7.45
C VAL A 54 6.33 -19.36 6.24
N VAL A 55 6.02 -20.29 5.33
CA VAL A 55 5.14 -20.04 4.19
C VAL A 55 4.00 -21.03 4.23
N VAL A 56 2.76 -20.54 4.28
CA VAL A 56 1.56 -21.36 4.36
C VAL A 56 0.55 -20.89 3.31
N GLN A 57 0.12 -21.84 2.48
CA GLN A 57 -1.10 -21.65 1.70
C GLN A 57 -2.30 -21.91 2.61
N ALA A 58 -3.03 -20.85 2.95
CA ALA A 58 -4.24 -20.95 3.74
C ALA A 58 -5.40 -21.51 2.90
N GLU A 59 -6.48 -21.91 3.55
CA GLU A 59 -7.66 -22.44 2.85
C GLU A 59 -8.53 -21.33 2.25
N SER A 60 -8.35 -20.06 2.71
CA SER A 60 -9.08 -18.88 2.26
C SER A 60 -8.37 -17.59 2.68
N GLU A 61 -8.79 -16.47 2.11
CA GLU A 61 -8.31 -15.15 2.52
C GLU A 61 -8.69 -14.80 3.96
N VAL A 62 -9.85 -15.27 4.42
CA VAL A 62 -10.28 -15.12 5.82
C VAL A 62 -9.31 -15.84 6.76
N ALA A 63 -8.89 -17.07 6.43
CA ALA A 63 -7.89 -17.79 7.19
C ALA A 63 -6.53 -17.06 7.12
N SER A 64 -6.13 -16.57 5.94
CA SER A 64 -4.87 -15.84 5.75
C SER A 64 -4.75 -14.63 6.68
N ILE A 65 -5.76 -13.77 6.71
CA ILE A 65 -5.71 -12.56 7.55
C ILE A 65 -5.75 -12.88 9.04
N ASN A 66 -6.44 -13.95 9.45
CA ASN A 66 -6.44 -14.39 10.85
C ASN A 66 -5.08 -14.97 11.27
N MET A 67 -4.36 -15.64 10.35
CA MET A 67 -2.97 -16.07 10.60
C MET A 67 -2.04 -14.87 10.73
N VAL A 68 -2.22 -13.81 9.90
CA VAL A 68 -1.47 -12.55 10.03
C VAL A 68 -1.80 -11.88 11.36
N TYR A 69 -3.06 -11.83 11.78
CA TYR A 69 -3.48 -11.30 13.08
C TYR A 69 -2.79 -12.03 14.23
N GLY A 70 -2.81 -13.36 14.21
CA GLY A 70 -2.15 -14.19 15.24
C GLY A 70 -0.64 -14.00 15.28
N GLY A 71 0.02 -14.07 14.12
CA GLY A 71 1.47 -13.88 14.00
C GLY A 71 1.93 -12.47 14.38
N GLY A 72 1.21 -11.44 13.94
CA GLY A 72 1.45 -10.05 14.32
C GLY A 72 1.25 -9.85 15.83
N GLY A 73 0.21 -10.45 16.41
CA GLY A 73 -0.05 -10.46 17.85
C GLY A 73 1.08 -11.10 18.67
N ALA A 74 1.80 -12.05 18.08
CA ALA A 74 3.01 -12.64 18.66
C ALA A 74 4.29 -11.80 18.43
N GLY A 75 4.16 -10.60 17.86
CA GLY A 75 5.28 -9.69 17.58
C GLY A 75 6.11 -10.09 16.37
N LYS A 76 5.63 -11.00 15.53
CA LYS A 76 6.32 -11.49 14.32
C LYS A 76 6.04 -10.58 13.13
N LYS A 77 7.03 -10.42 12.23
CA LYS A 77 6.85 -9.77 10.92
C LYS A 77 6.15 -10.74 9.99
N VAL A 78 4.85 -10.62 9.86
CA VAL A 78 4.02 -11.50 9.04
C VAL A 78 3.21 -10.73 8.01
N MET A 79 2.96 -11.37 6.88
CA MET A 79 2.25 -10.75 5.76
C MET A 79 1.33 -11.71 5.03
N THR A 80 0.42 -11.11 4.26
CA THR A 80 -0.39 -11.77 3.24
C THR A 80 -0.41 -10.95 1.96
N SER A 81 -0.68 -11.59 0.84
CA SER A 81 -1.02 -10.92 -0.41
C SER A 81 -2.29 -11.49 -1.00
N SER A 82 -3.06 -10.64 -1.67
CA SER A 82 -4.29 -11.01 -2.36
C SER A 82 -4.60 -10.02 -3.49
N SER A 83 -5.77 -10.12 -4.07
CA SER A 83 -6.31 -9.22 -5.08
C SER A 83 -7.73 -8.84 -4.69
N SER A 84 -8.15 -7.66 -5.02
CA SER A 84 -9.46 -7.01 -4.84
C SER A 84 -10.57 -7.83 -4.11
N PRO A 85 -11.18 -8.89 -4.71
CA PRO A 85 -12.23 -9.65 -4.02
C PRO A 85 -11.71 -10.43 -2.80
N GLY A 86 -10.46 -10.90 -2.82
CA GLY A 86 -9.86 -11.56 -1.67
C GLY A 86 -9.56 -10.59 -0.53
N VAL A 87 -9.14 -9.36 -0.85
CA VAL A 87 -8.98 -8.30 0.16
C VAL A 87 -10.32 -7.90 0.77
N SER A 88 -11.40 -7.96 -0.01
CA SER A 88 -12.77 -7.75 0.52
C SER A 88 -13.12 -8.76 1.61
N LEU A 89 -12.72 -10.03 1.47
CA LEU A 89 -12.89 -11.06 2.49
C LEU A 89 -12.02 -10.84 3.75
N MET A 90 -10.92 -10.11 3.62
CA MET A 90 -10.01 -9.83 4.73
C MET A 90 -10.44 -8.64 5.61
N GLN A 91 -11.44 -7.85 5.22
CA GLN A 91 -11.74 -6.55 5.84
C GLN A 91 -12.10 -6.65 7.32
N GLU A 92 -12.80 -7.68 7.76
CA GLU A 92 -13.07 -7.91 9.18
C GLU A 92 -11.77 -8.12 9.97
N GLY A 93 -10.88 -8.99 9.48
CA GLY A 93 -9.59 -9.26 10.11
C GLY A 93 -8.69 -8.02 10.14
N ILE A 94 -8.68 -7.20 9.09
CA ILE A 94 -7.94 -5.92 9.04
C ILE A 94 -8.48 -4.96 10.10
N SER A 95 -9.82 -4.86 10.26
CA SER A 95 -10.45 -4.06 11.30
C SER A 95 -10.04 -4.54 12.71
N TYR A 96 -10.03 -5.86 12.92
CA TYR A 96 -9.57 -6.45 14.20
C TYR A 96 -8.11 -6.14 14.50
N MET A 97 -7.22 -6.23 13.49
CA MET A 97 -5.81 -5.86 13.63
C MET A 97 -5.65 -4.38 14.01
N ALA A 98 -6.38 -3.49 13.35
CA ALA A 98 -6.34 -2.06 13.64
C ALA A 98 -6.84 -1.77 15.06
N GLY A 99 -7.98 -2.33 15.45
CA GLY A 99 -8.58 -2.17 16.77
C GLY A 99 -7.75 -2.78 17.90
N ALA A 100 -7.06 -3.89 17.65
CA ALA A 100 -6.15 -4.54 18.61
C ALA A 100 -4.72 -4.00 18.57
N GLU A 101 -4.43 -3.04 17.68
CA GLU A 101 -3.10 -2.46 17.46
C GLU A 101 -2.04 -3.53 17.13
N VAL A 102 -2.37 -4.41 16.19
CA VAL A 102 -1.50 -5.49 15.72
C VAL A 102 -0.89 -5.11 14.38
N PRO A 103 0.46 -5.06 14.28
CA PRO A 103 1.14 -4.82 13.03
C PRO A 103 1.08 -6.03 12.09
N GLY A 104 1.05 -5.76 10.80
CA GLY A 104 1.15 -6.76 9.73
C GLY A 104 1.14 -6.08 8.38
N LEU A 105 1.60 -6.79 7.36
CA LEU A 105 1.62 -6.29 5.99
C LEU A 105 0.57 -7.01 5.15
N ILE A 106 -0.30 -6.24 4.51
CA ILE A 106 -1.25 -6.70 3.52
C ILE A 106 -0.80 -6.16 2.15
N VAL A 107 -0.79 -7.00 1.13
CA VAL A 107 -0.53 -6.56 -0.25
C VAL A 107 -1.77 -6.79 -1.08
N ASN A 108 -2.26 -5.74 -1.71
CA ASN A 108 -3.34 -5.81 -2.68
C ASN A 108 -2.80 -5.52 -4.08
N VAL A 109 -2.77 -6.54 -4.93
CA VAL A 109 -2.50 -6.37 -6.36
C VAL A 109 -3.85 -6.25 -7.05
N GLN A 110 -4.32 -5.01 -7.25
CA GLN A 110 -5.66 -4.69 -7.68
C GLN A 110 -5.98 -5.23 -9.07
N ARG A 111 -7.22 -5.64 -9.23
CA ARG A 111 -7.83 -6.02 -10.50
C ARG A 111 -9.22 -5.39 -10.66
N GLY A 112 -9.73 -5.36 -11.92
CA GLY A 112 -11.00 -4.71 -12.22
C GLY A 112 -12.20 -5.41 -11.59
N GLY A 113 -13.02 -4.64 -10.90
CA GLY A 113 -14.32 -5.00 -10.32
C GLY A 113 -15.46 -4.24 -10.99
N PRO A 114 -16.68 -4.21 -10.41
CA PRO A 114 -17.06 -4.83 -9.12
C PRO A 114 -17.29 -6.35 -9.20
N GLY A 115 -17.43 -6.98 -8.03
CA GLY A 115 -17.66 -8.41 -7.88
C GLY A 115 -16.42 -9.23 -8.26
N LEU A 116 -16.63 -10.37 -8.94
CA LEU A 116 -15.52 -11.19 -9.43
C LEU A 116 -14.67 -10.45 -10.48
N GLY A 117 -15.32 -9.61 -11.26
CA GLY A 117 -14.71 -8.68 -12.23
C GLY A 117 -13.87 -9.35 -13.29
N THR A 118 -12.70 -8.76 -13.55
CA THR A 118 -11.71 -9.24 -14.50
C THR A 118 -10.35 -9.41 -13.81
N ILE A 119 -9.44 -10.16 -14.42
CA ILE A 119 -8.06 -10.29 -13.95
C ILE A 119 -7.15 -9.11 -14.38
N GLN A 120 -7.69 -8.20 -15.19
CA GLN A 120 -6.95 -7.05 -15.71
C GLN A 120 -6.75 -5.97 -14.63
N PRO A 121 -5.71 -5.12 -14.76
CA PRO A 121 -5.34 -4.14 -13.73
C PRO A 121 -6.42 -3.08 -13.48
N SER A 122 -6.50 -2.61 -12.24
CA SER A 122 -7.39 -1.52 -11.85
C SER A 122 -6.82 -0.77 -10.64
N GLN A 123 -7.37 0.40 -10.33
CA GLN A 123 -7.11 1.17 -9.12
C GLN A 123 -8.40 1.47 -8.35
N SER A 124 -9.41 0.60 -8.50
CA SER A 124 -10.75 0.80 -7.95
C SER A 124 -10.91 0.44 -6.46
N ASP A 125 -9.85 -0.05 -5.82
CA ASP A 125 -9.86 -0.35 -4.39
C ASP A 125 -9.29 0.81 -3.54
N TYR A 126 -9.11 1.99 -4.13
CA TYR A 126 -8.58 3.16 -3.41
C TYR A 126 -9.41 3.50 -2.17
N PHE A 127 -10.73 3.60 -2.29
CA PHE A 127 -11.61 3.86 -1.14
C PHE A 127 -11.58 2.73 -0.11
N GLN A 128 -11.58 1.48 -0.56
CA GLN A 128 -11.47 0.33 0.34
C GLN A 128 -10.19 0.39 1.18
N ALA A 129 -9.07 0.75 0.56
CA ALA A 129 -7.76 0.83 1.24
C ALA A 129 -7.64 2.05 2.15
N THR A 130 -8.16 3.21 1.73
CA THR A 130 -7.89 4.50 2.39
C THR A 130 -8.98 4.94 3.36
N ARG A 131 -10.20 4.38 3.26
CA ARG A 131 -11.36 4.80 4.07
C ARG A 131 -11.82 3.73 5.06
N GLY A 132 -11.02 2.67 5.28
CA GLY A 132 -11.37 1.57 6.17
C GLY A 132 -12.49 0.70 5.60
N GLY A 133 -12.13 -0.37 4.88
CA GLY A 133 -13.10 -1.27 4.22
C GLY A 133 -13.88 -2.18 5.19
N GLY A 134 -13.41 -2.32 6.45
CA GLY A 134 -14.12 -3.00 7.54
C GLY A 134 -14.95 -2.04 8.38
N ASN A 135 -15.29 -2.45 9.60
CA ASN A 135 -16.09 -1.65 10.52
C ASN A 135 -15.22 -0.84 11.48
N GLY A 136 -15.72 0.33 11.90
CA GLY A 136 -15.12 1.21 12.90
C GLY A 136 -14.28 2.35 12.32
N ASP A 137 -13.84 3.23 13.22
CA ASP A 137 -13.10 4.46 12.89
C ASP A 137 -11.60 4.18 12.84
N TYR A 138 -11.14 3.42 11.85
CA TYR A 138 -9.74 3.07 11.71
C TYR A 138 -9.17 3.42 10.33
N TYR A 139 -7.85 3.46 10.27
CA TYR A 139 -7.08 3.61 9.04
C TYR A 139 -5.94 2.61 8.97
N VAL A 140 -5.54 2.31 7.74
CA VAL A 140 -4.37 1.50 7.39
C VAL A 140 -3.34 2.41 6.72
N ILE A 141 -2.05 2.23 6.99
CA ILE A 141 -1.01 2.95 6.22
C ILE A 141 -0.95 2.33 4.83
N VAL A 142 -1.16 3.15 3.78
CA VAL A 142 -1.26 2.66 2.40
C VAL A 142 -0.14 3.26 1.55
N LEU A 143 0.70 2.39 0.97
CA LEU A 143 1.79 2.73 0.06
C LEU A 143 1.46 2.28 -1.36
N ALA A 144 1.63 3.15 -2.36
CA ALA A 144 1.36 2.85 -3.75
C ALA A 144 2.65 2.88 -4.60
N PRO A 145 3.22 1.70 -4.94
CA PRO A 145 4.39 1.61 -5.79
C PRO A 145 4.05 1.95 -7.24
N ASN A 146 4.99 2.60 -7.97
CA ASN A 146 4.88 2.83 -9.41
C ASN A 146 5.94 2.10 -10.24
N SER A 147 6.76 1.26 -9.61
CA SER A 147 7.81 0.48 -10.26
C SER A 147 8.03 -0.86 -9.56
N VAL A 148 8.71 -1.77 -10.24
CA VAL A 148 9.09 -3.07 -9.66
C VAL A 148 10.10 -2.88 -8.52
N GLN A 149 10.97 -1.86 -8.61
CA GLN A 149 11.88 -1.52 -7.52
C GLN A 149 11.11 -1.13 -6.26
N GLU A 150 10.10 -0.27 -6.39
CA GLU A 150 9.29 0.14 -5.23
C GLU A 150 8.44 -1.01 -4.65
N MET A 151 8.03 -2.00 -5.47
CA MET A 151 7.41 -3.23 -4.94
C MET A 151 8.33 -3.93 -3.94
N ALA A 152 9.64 -3.93 -4.18
CA ALA A 152 10.62 -4.49 -3.24
C ALA A 152 10.89 -3.56 -2.05
N ASP A 153 11.14 -2.27 -2.31
CA ASP A 153 11.56 -1.32 -1.29
C ASP A 153 10.47 -1.05 -0.24
N PHE A 154 9.21 -1.08 -0.67
CA PHE A 154 8.08 -0.81 0.25
C PHE A 154 7.78 -1.95 1.21
N VAL A 155 8.31 -3.15 1.02
CA VAL A 155 8.10 -4.26 1.98
C VAL A 155 8.72 -3.94 3.34
N ASP A 156 9.99 -3.56 3.37
CA ASP A 156 10.67 -3.21 4.63
C ASP A 156 10.13 -1.91 5.23
N LEU A 157 9.81 -0.93 4.38
CA LEU A 157 9.17 0.32 4.80
C LEU A 157 7.81 0.05 5.45
N ALA A 158 6.96 -0.76 4.83
CA ALA A 158 5.63 -1.10 5.35
C ALA A 158 5.72 -1.81 6.71
N PHE A 159 6.62 -2.79 6.85
CA PHE A 159 6.87 -3.42 8.15
C PHE A 159 7.37 -2.42 9.20
N THR A 160 8.30 -1.55 8.82
CA THR A 160 8.83 -0.53 9.72
C THR A 160 7.73 0.38 10.25
N LEU A 161 6.86 0.86 9.36
CA LEU A 161 5.74 1.73 9.72
C LEU A 161 4.68 0.98 10.54
N ALA A 162 4.36 -0.27 10.14
CA ALA A 162 3.39 -1.09 10.85
C ALA A 162 3.81 -1.32 12.31
N PHE A 163 5.08 -1.67 12.54
CA PHE A 163 5.59 -1.88 13.90
C PHE A 163 5.77 -0.59 14.70
N LYS A 164 6.23 0.49 14.05
CA LYS A 164 6.39 1.81 14.68
C LYS A 164 5.07 2.31 15.27
N TYR A 165 3.98 2.14 14.55
CA TYR A 165 2.66 2.65 14.94
C TYR A 165 1.71 1.57 15.45
N ARG A 166 2.12 0.31 15.49
CA ARG A 166 1.27 -0.81 15.86
C ARG A 166 -0.08 -0.75 15.12
N THR A 167 0.00 -0.81 13.80
CA THR A 167 -1.16 -0.73 12.90
C THR A 167 -0.87 -1.55 11.65
N PRO A 168 -1.87 -2.13 10.97
CA PRO A 168 -1.63 -2.76 9.68
C PRO A 168 -1.13 -1.74 8.66
N ALA A 169 -0.25 -2.18 7.76
CA ALA A 169 0.17 -1.44 6.57
C ALA A 169 -0.21 -2.21 5.31
N MET A 170 -0.51 -1.49 4.24
CA MET A 170 -0.88 -2.05 2.94
C MET A 170 0.03 -1.53 1.85
N ILE A 171 0.50 -2.42 0.98
CA ILE A 171 1.01 -2.06 -0.34
C ILE A 171 -0.15 -2.22 -1.31
N LEU A 172 -0.59 -1.11 -1.89
CA LEU A 172 -1.67 -1.05 -2.87
C LEU A 172 -1.07 -0.92 -4.27
N SER A 173 -0.82 -2.06 -4.88
CA SER A 173 -0.32 -2.20 -6.24
C SER A 173 -1.46 -2.53 -7.20
N ASP A 174 -1.15 -2.79 -8.45
CA ASP A 174 -2.09 -3.24 -9.47
C ASP A 174 -1.45 -4.29 -10.38
N GLY A 175 -2.25 -4.90 -11.25
CA GLY A 175 -1.80 -5.94 -12.16
C GLY A 175 -0.72 -5.50 -13.15
N VAL A 176 -0.60 -4.20 -13.48
CA VAL A 176 0.49 -3.69 -14.34
C VAL A 176 1.82 -3.82 -13.60
N ILE A 177 1.91 -3.20 -12.41
CA ILE A 177 3.15 -3.20 -11.63
C ILE A 177 3.50 -4.62 -11.16
N GLY A 178 2.50 -5.43 -10.79
CA GLY A 178 2.73 -6.81 -10.36
C GLY A 178 3.30 -7.72 -11.44
N GLN A 179 2.91 -7.53 -12.70
CA GLN A 179 3.28 -8.40 -13.83
C GLN A 179 4.40 -7.88 -14.72
N MET A 180 4.67 -6.57 -14.70
CA MET A 180 5.75 -6.00 -15.51
C MET A 180 7.13 -6.44 -14.99
N MET A 181 8.10 -6.54 -15.89
CA MET A 181 9.48 -6.93 -15.59
C MET A 181 10.41 -5.73 -15.66
N GLU A 182 11.21 -5.55 -14.62
CA GLU A 182 12.28 -4.54 -14.56
C GLU A 182 13.53 -5.11 -13.90
N LYS A 183 14.65 -4.40 -14.07
CA LYS A 183 15.85 -4.66 -13.27
C LYS A 183 15.63 -4.15 -11.86
N VAL A 184 15.80 -5.02 -10.88
CA VAL A 184 15.63 -4.72 -9.46
C VAL A 184 16.95 -4.89 -8.74
N VAL A 185 17.34 -3.88 -8.00
CA VAL A 185 18.41 -3.96 -7.01
C VAL A 185 17.82 -4.55 -5.74
N LEU A 186 18.15 -5.80 -5.45
CA LEU A 186 17.60 -6.47 -4.28
C LEU A 186 18.15 -5.88 -2.98
N PRO A 187 17.31 -5.64 -1.97
CA PRO A 187 17.75 -5.13 -0.68
C PRO A 187 18.72 -6.12 0.00
N PRO A 188 19.61 -5.66 0.87
CA PRO A 188 20.49 -6.54 1.64
C PRO A 188 19.67 -7.49 2.53
N ILE A 189 20.18 -8.70 2.73
CA ILE A 189 19.52 -9.68 3.60
C ILE A 189 19.65 -9.25 5.05
N LYS A 190 18.52 -9.09 5.73
CA LYS A 190 18.42 -8.87 7.17
C LYS A 190 18.04 -10.19 7.84
N PRO A 191 18.70 -10.58 8.94
CA PRO A 191 18.28 -11.76 9.69
C PRO A 191 16.90 -11.54 10.30
N ARG A 192 16.17 -12.60 10.54
CA ARG A 192 14.95 -12.57 11.36
C ARG A 192 15.32 -12.17 12.78
N ARG A 193 14.40 -11.45 13.44
CA ARG A 193 14.57 -11.09 14.84
C ARG A 193 14.57 -12.33 15.73
N THR A 194 15.48 -12.37 16.69
CA THR A 194 15.51 -13.39 17.74
C THR A 194 14.33 -13.22 18.70
N GLU A 195 14.03 -14.24 19.51
CA GLU A 195 12.99 -14.13 20.54
C GLU A 195 13.31 -13.03 21.57
N GLU A 196 14.58 -12.86 21.92
CA GLU A 196 15.02 -11.79 22.84
C GLU A 196 14.79 -10.39 22.25
N GLU A 197 15.07 -10.20 20.97
CA GLU A 197 14.78 -8.94 20.26
C GLU A 197 13.28 -8.67 20.21
N ILE A 198 12.46 -9.68 19.92
CA ILE A 198 10.99 -9.53 19.91
C ILE A 198 10.48 -9.19 21.31
N LEU A 199 10.97 -9.83 22.36
CA LEU A 199 10.58 -9.51 23.75
C LEU A 199 10.93 -8.06 24.12
N ARG A 200 12.09 -7.58 23.65
CA ARG A 200 12.54 -6.19 23.90
C ARG A 200 11.75 -5.16 23.10
N GLU A 201 11.53 -5.43 21.81
CA GLU A 201 10.94 -4.47 20.86
C GLU A 201 9.40 -4.50 20.87
N CYS A 202 8.83 -5.65 21.19
CA CYS A 202 7.39 -5.87 21.24
C CYS A 202 6.91 -6.32 22.64
N PRO A 203 7.09 -5.51 23.69
CA PRO A 203 6.69 -5.89 25.06
C PRO A 203 5.20 -6.15 25.21
N TRP A 204 4.40 -5.72 24.25
CA TRP A 204 2.95 -5.92 24.13
C TRP A 204 2.57 -7.29 23.54
N ALA A 205 3.51 -7.99 22.88
CA ALA A 205 3.23 -9.21 22.14
C ALA A 205 2.90 -10.41 23.05
N THR A 206 2.11 -11.34 22.51
CA THR A 206 1.71 -12.58 23.19
C THR A 206 2.81 -13.65 23.05
N THR A 207 3.98 -13.40 23.63
CA THR A 207 5.17 -14.26 23.58
C THR A 207 5.27 -15.27 24.73
N GLY A 208 4.15 -15.61 25.37
CA GLY A 208 4.12 -16.45 26.55
C GLY A 208 4.36 -15.68 27.86
N ARG A 209 4.28 -16.41 28.97
CA ARG A 209 4.44 -15.85 30.31
C ARG A 209 5.86 -16.08 30.81
N SER A 210 6.68 -15.03 30.85
CA SER A 210 7.96 -15.07 31.57
C SER A 210 7.77 -14.79 33.07
N LYS A 211 8.71 -15.24 33.92
CA LYS A 211 8.65 -15.03 35.40
C LYS A 211 8.49 -13.54 35.70
N GLY A 212 7.50 -13.19 36.53
CA GLY A 212 7.26 -11.83 37.02
C GLY A 212 6.44 -10.91 36.10
N ARG A 213 6.11 -11.32 34.86
CA ARG A 213 5.28 -10.56 33.93
C ARG A 213 3.82 -11.03 33.97
N LYS A 214 2.87 -10.07 33.95
CA LYS A 214 1.47 -10.38 33.66
C LYS A 214 1.32 -10.84 32.21
N PRO A 215 0.35 -11.72 31.86
CA PRO A 215 0.08 -12.10 30.50
C PRO A 215 -0.38 -10.86 29.69
N ASN A 216 0.11 -10.74 28.45
CA ASN A 216 -0.45 -9.76 27.52
C ASN A 216 -1.75 -10.33 26.92
N VAL A 217 -2.72 -9.46 26.73
CA VAL A 217 -4.00 -9.76 26.09
C VAL A 217 -4.10 -8.86 24.86
N ILE A 218 -4.26 -9.47 23.69
CA ILE A 218 -4.51 -8.78 22.43
C ILE A 218 -5.95 -9.05 22.04
N THR A 219 -6.76 -8.00 22.04
CA THR A 219 -8.18 -8.08 21.69
C THR A 219 -8.67 -6.73 21.19
N SER A 220 -9.63 -6.73 20.29
CA SER A 220 -10.40 -5.56 19.87
C SER A 220 -11.76 -5.47 20.58
N LEU A 221 -12.11 -6.48 21.38
CA LEU A 221 -13.40 -6.51 22.10
C LEU A 221 -13.35 -5.63 23.34
N GLU A 222 -14.28 -4.68 23.44
CA GLU A 222 -14.57 -3.89 24.63
C GLU A 222 -16.08 -3.87 24.86
N LEU A 223 -16.52 -4.35 26.01
CA LEU A 223 -17.95 -4.45 26.32
C LEU A 223 -18.53 -3.16 26.93
N LYS A 224 -17.67 -2.28 27.45
CA LYS A 224 -18.08 -1.00 28.03
C LYS A 224 -17.85 0.13 27.03
N SER A 225 -18.91 0.85 26.66
CA SER A 225 -18.87 1.92 25.67
C SER A 225 -17.87 3.02 26.01
N GLU A 226 -17.76 3.38 27.29
CA GLU A 226 -16.82 4.41 27.76
C GLU A 226 -15.35 3.98 27.58
N VAL A 227 -15.04 2.69 27.73
CA VAL A 227 -13.70 2.15 27.50
C VAL A 227 -13.40 2.10 26.00
N MET A 228 -14.41 1.71 25.21
CA MET A 228 -14.27 1.70 23.74
C MET A 228 -14.07 3.11 23.17
N GLU A 229 -14.75 4.12 23.70
CA GLU A 229 -14.54 5.52 23.32
C GLU A 229 -13.10 5.97 23.61
N LEU A 230 -12.58 5.72 24.81
CA LEU A 230 -11.19 6.05 25.16
C LEU A 230 -10.18 5.36 24.24
N ARG A 231 -10.45 4.10 23.85
CA ARG A 231 -9.63 3.38 22.89
C ARG A 231 -9.67 4.03 21.51
N ASN A 232 -10.85 4.41 21.02
CA ASN A 232 -10.98 5.12 19.76
C ASN A 232 -10.27 6.48 19.78
N LEU A 233 -10.39 7.26 20.85
CA LEU A 233 -9.64 8.52 21.04
C LEU A 233 -8.12 8.29 20.96
N HIS A 234 -7.61 7.23 21.59
CA HIS A 234 -6.20 6.84 21.49
C HIS A 234 -5.81 6.51 20.05
N LEU A 235 -6.64 5.75 19.31
CA LEU A 235 -6.39 5.44 17.90
C LEU A 235 -6.39 6.72 17.04
N GLN A 236 -7.32 7.65 17.26
CA GLN A 236 -7.35 8.91 16.49
C GLN A 236 -6.10 9.75 16.75
N GLU A 237 -5.59 9.81 17.98
CA GLU A 237 -4.33 10.49 18.29
C GLU A 237 -3.13 9.83 17.59
N LYS A 238 -3.09 8.49 17.54
CA LYS A 238 -2.10 7.75 16.75
C LYS A 238 -2.18 8.11 15.26
N TYR A 239 -3.38 8.13 14.68
CA TYR A 239 -3.60 8.48 13.27
C TYR A 239 -3.22 9.94 12.98
N ARG A 240 -3.45 10.87 13.90
CA ARG A 240 -2.98 12.24 13.79
C ARG A 240 -1.44 12.29 13.64
N LYS A 241 -0.73 11.57 14.51
CA LYS A 241 0.75 11.48 14.45
C LYS A 241 1.24 10.86 13.13
N ILE A 242 0.54 9.85 12.60
CA ILE A 242 0.87 9.25 11.30
C ILE A 242 0.70 10.29 10.20
N ARG A 243 -0.41 11.04 10.18
CA ARG A 243 -0.64 12.11 9.19
C ARG A 243 0.42 13.21 9.23
N GLU A 244 0.95 13.53 10.39
CA GLU A 244 1.97 14.56 10.55
C GLU A 244 3.37 14.11 10.12
N ASN A 245 3.68 12.81 10.21
CA ASN A 245 5.05 12.34 10.10
C ASN A 245 5.31 11.39 8.91
N GLU A 246 4.28 10.82 8.30
CA GLU A 246 4.47 9.71 7.34
C GLU A 246 3.93 10.00 5.94
N VAL A 247 3.58 11.24 5.66
CA VAL A 247 3.25 11.66 4.29
C VAL A 247 4.47 11.50 3.38
N ARG A 248 4.29 10.82 2.24
CA ARG A 248 5.30 10.64 1.20
C ARG A 248 4.70 10.94 -0.17
N TYR A 249 5.43 11.68 -0.96
CA TYR A 249 5.06 12.03 -2.33
C TYR A 249 6.30 12.29 -3.18
N GLU A 250 6.13 12.34 -4.47
CA GLU A 250 7.14 12.73 -5.46
C GLU A 250 6.55 13.78 -6.39
N THR A 251 7.37 14.71 -6.85
CA THR A 251 6.99 15.67 -7.88
C THR A 251 8.01 15.66 -9.02
N LYS A 252 7.51 15.77 -10.26
CA LYS A 252 8.37 15.89 -11.45
C LYS A 252 7.90 17.06 -12.31
N PHE A 253 8.82 17.85 -12.82
CA PHE A 253 8.56 18.99 -13.73
C PHE A 253 7.60 20.06 -13.17
N MET A 254 7.60 20.27 -11.84
CA MET A 254 6.70 21.23 -11.20
C MET A 254 7.23 22.67 -11.16
N ASP A 255 8.52 22.89 -11.43
CA ASP A 255 9.15 24.22 -11.26
C ASP A 255 8.59 25.29 -12.22
N ASP A 256 8.20 24.88 -13.44
CA ASP A 256 7.63 25.73 -14.48
C ASP A 256 6.23 25.31 -14.92
N ALA A 257 5.59 24.41 -14.16
CA ALA A 257 4.31 23.83 -14.54
C ALA A 257 3.17 24.86 -14.49
N GLU A 258 2.38 24.93 -15.55
CA GLU A 258 1.11 25.67 -15.62
C GLU A 258 -0.09 24.77 -15.29
N TYR A 259 0.07 23.46 -15.47
CA TYR A 259 -0.92 22.42 -15.13
C TYR A 259 -0.25 21.29 -14.34
N MET A 260 -1.03 20.57 -13.56
CA MET A 260 -0.53 19.46 -12.75
C MET A 260 -1.37 18.19 -13.02
N ILE A 261 -0.69 17.07 -13.25
CA ILE A 261 -1.34 15.75 -13.20
C ILE A 261 -1.10 15.17 -11.80
N VAL A 262 -2.17 14.70 -11.15
CA VAL A 262 -2.08 13.92 -9.91
C VAL A 262 -2.44 12.48 -10.23
N ALA A 263 -1.52 11.56 -9.97
CA ALA A 263 -1.70 10.13 -10.27
C ALA A 263 -0.88 9.27 -9.30
N PHE A 264 -1.27 8.02 -9.08
CA PHE A 264 -0.53 7.05 -8.27
C PHE A 264 -0.33 5.72 -9.03
N GLY A 265 0.58 4.88 -8.54
CA GLY A 265 0.80 3.54 -9.09
C GLY A 265 1.08 3.55 -10.59
N SER A 266 0.50 2.60 -11.32
CA SER A 266 0.65 2.49 -12.77
C SER A 266 0.13 3.71 -13.54
N ALA A 267 -0.93 4.38 -13.08
CA ALA A 267 -1.41 5.63 -13.68
C ALA A 267 -0.37 6.75 -13.62
N ALA A 268 0.39 6.85 -12.51
CA ALA A 268 1.49 7.82 -12.40
C ALA A 268 2.63 7.51 -13.39
N ARG A 269 2.95 6.24 -13.58
CA ARG A 269 3.94 5.81 -14.57
C ARG A 269 3.54 6.19 -15.99
N ILE A 270 2.27 6.02 -16.34
CA ILE A 270 1.72 6.43 -17.64
C ILE A 270 1.73 7.96 -17.77
N ALA A 271 1.39 8.67 -16.68
CA ALA A 271 1.40 10.13 -16.64
C ALA A 271 2.79 10.72 -16.91
N GLU A 272 3.88 10.05 -16.54
CA GLU A 272 5.24 10.50 -16.88
C GLU A 272 5.44 10.60 -18.39
N LYS A 273 5.00 9.59 -19.15
CA LYS A 273 5.06 9.63 -20.62
C LYS A 273 4.13 10.67 -21.21
N THR A 274 2.93 10.81 -20.64
CA THR A 274 1.99 11.88 -21.00
C THR A 274 2.61 13.27 -20.88
N ILE A 275 3.34 13.52 -19.79
CA ILE A 275 4.02 14.79 -19.52
C ILE A 275 5.12 15.08 -20.55
N GLU A 276 5.93 14.07 -20.90
CA GLU A 276 6.93 14.22 -21.95
C GLU A 276 6.30 14.63 -23.29
N MET A 277 5.20 13.97 -23.68
CA MET A 277 4.48 14.26 -24.90
C MET A 277 3.83 15.65 -24.89
N ALA A 278 3.13 16.01 -23.82
CA ALA A 278 2.50 17.32 -23.67
C ALA A 278 3.52 18.46 -23.68
N ARG A 279 4.67 18.28 -23.02
CA ARG A 279 5.77 19.24 -23.03
C ARG A 279 6.43 19.38 -24.41
N ALA A 280 6.51 18.33 -25.19
CA ALA A 280 6.97 18.39 -26.59
C ALA A 280 6.04 19.24 -27.46
N GLU A 281 4.77 19.36 -27.09
CA GLU A 281 3.77 20.24 -27.73
C GLU A 281 3.69 21.64 -27.08
N GLY A 282 4.57 21.98 -26.15
CA GLY A 282 4.65 23.30 -25.50
C GLY A 282 3.74 23.47 -24.28
N ILE A 283 3.05 22.42 -23.81
CA ILE A 283 2.18 22.46 -22.64
C ILE A 283 3.03 22.20 -21.39
N LYS A 284 3.14 23.18 -20.51
CA LYS A 284 3.91 23.09 -19.26
C LYS A 284 3.10 22.36 -18.19
N VAL A 285 3.22 21.05 -18.16
CA VAL A 285 2.55 20.19 -17.18
C VAL A 285 3.57 19.45 -16.31
N GLY A 286 3.27 19.31 -15.02
CA GLY A 286 4.06 18.57 -14.05
C GLY A 286 3.28 17.40 -13.41
N LEU A 287 3.98 16.52 -12.71
CA LEU A 287 3.43 15.41 -11.97
C LEU A 287 3.50 15.67 -10.46
N PHE A 288 2.41 15.38 -9.78
CA PHE A 288 2.37 15.16 -8.35
C PHE A 288 1.93 13.70 -8.11
N ARG A 289 2.81 12.88 -7.54
CA ARG A 289 2.56 11.48 -7.24
C ARG A 289 2.46 11.25 -5.74
N PRO A 290 1.28 11.01 -5.17
CA PRO A 290 1.18 10.44 -3.83
C PRO A 290 1.86 9.07 -3.79
N ILE A 291 2.79 8.88 -2.85
CA ILE A 291 3.40 7.58 -2.52
C ILE A 291 2.59 6.95 -1.39
N THR A 292 2.28 7.73 -0.35
CA THR A 292 1.27 7.35 0.63
C THR A 292 -0.11 7.79 0.15
N LEU A 293 -1.04 6.84 0.06
CA LEU A 293 -2.45 7.15 -0.20
C LEU A 293 -3.21 7.36 1.12
N TRP A 294 -2.73 6.76 2.18
CA TRP A 294 -3.03 7.14 3.54
C TRP A 294 -1.76 7.00 4.41
N PRO A 295 -1.31 8.06 5.07
CA PRO A 295 -1.86 9.43 5.07
C PRO A 295 -1.72 10.11 3.70
N PHE A 296 -2.77 10.81 3.28
CA PHE A 296 -2.79 11.52 2.00
C PHE A 296 -2.05 12.86 2.09
N PRO A 297 -1.26 13.27 1.06
CA PRO A 297 -0.49 14.52 1.04
C PRO A 297 -1.36 15.76 0.76
N THR A 298 -2.36 16.00 1.60
CA THR A 298 -3.38 17.05 1.43
C THR A 298 -2.77 18.46 1.37
N ASN A 299 -1.88 18.78 2.30
CA ASN A 299 -1.24 20.09 2.40
C ASN A 299 -0.29 20.35 1.23
N GLU A 300 0.43 19.32 0.82
CA GLU A 300 1.41 19.35 -0.26
C GLU A 300 0.73 19.51 -1.62
N ILE A 301 -0.38 18.81 -1.85
CA ILE A 301 -1.23 19.00 -3.04
C ILE A 301 -1.84 20.40 -3.04
N ALA A 302 -2.36 20.89 -1.91
CA ALA A 302 -2.90 22.24 -1.81
C ALA A 302 -1.85 23.30 -2.15
N ALA A 303 -0.61 23.13 -1.68
CA ALA A 303 0.51 24.03 -1.96
C ALA A 303 0.97 23.96 -3.43
N ALA A 304 0.98 22.78 -4.04
CA ALA A 304 1.31 22.60 -5.46
C ALA A 304 0.21 23.18 -6.37
N ALA A 305 -1.06 22.89 -6.06
CA ALA A 305 -2.21 23.39 -6.82
C ALA A 305 -2.31 24.92 -6.84
N ALA A 306 -1.88 25.59 -5.78
CA ALA A 306 -1.87 27.06 -5.72
C ALA A 306 -0.94 27.71 -6.76
N LYS A 307 -0.05 26.95 -7.41
CA LYS A 307 0.94 27.43 -8.38
C LYS A 307 0.56 27.12 -9.83
N VAL A 308 -0.52 26.39 -10.07
CA VAL A 308 -0.95 25.95 -11.40
C VAL A 308 -2.34 26.47 -11.74
N LYS A 309 -2.70 26.44 -13.02
CA LYS A 309 -4.00 26.89 -13.55
C LYS A 309 -5.10 25.83 -13.42
N GLY A 310 -4.72 24.55 -13.34
CA GLY A 310 -5.65 23.42 -13.25
C GLY A 310 -4.95 22.11 -12.94
N VAL A 311 -5.74 21.15 -12.45
CA VAL A 311 -5.30 19.82 -12.01
C VAL A 311 -6.08 18.74 -12.76
N LEU A 312 -5.38 17.79 -13.39
CA LEU A 312 -5.95 16.57 -13.93
C LEU A 312 -5.64 15.41 -12.99
N VAL A 313 -6.66 14.75 -12.46
CA VAL A 313 -6.48 13.52 -11.69
C VAL A 313 -6.64 12.32 -12.61
N ALA A 314 -5.59 11.51 -12.73
CA ALA A 314 -5.57 10.34 -13.60
C ALA A 314 -5.57 9.04 -12.76
N GLU A 315 -6.56 8.20 -13.01
CA GLU A 315 -6.80 6.96 -12.23
C GLU A 315 -7.30 5.83 -13.15
N ILE A 316 -7.07 4.57 -12.74
CA ILE A 316 -7.67 3.40 -13.43
C ILE A 316 -8.95 2.99 -12.67
N ASN A 317 -9.86 3.94 -12.54
CA ASN A 317 -11.17 3.80 -11.90
C ASN A 317 -12.11 4.95 -12.31
N ALA A 318 -13.31 4.99 -11.72
CA ALA A 318 -14.36 5.99 -12.02
C ALA A 318 -14.19 7.34 -11.28
N GLY A 319 -13.06 7.55 -10.61
CA GLY A 319 -12.78 8.73 -9.78
C GLY A 319 -12.98 8.44 -8.30
N GLN A 320 -11.90 8.10 -7.62
CA GLN A 320 -11.86 7.89 -6.16
C GLN A 320 -10.84 8.81 -5.50
N MET A 321 -9.58 8.82 -5.94
CA MET A 321 -8.57 9.74 -5.41
C MET A 321 -8.92 11.20 -5.70
N ILE A 322 -9.62 11.48 -6.80
CA ILE A 322 -10.05 12.84 -7.13
C ILE A 322 -10.83 13.51 -6.00
N ASP A 323 -11.59 12.76 -5.19
CA ASP A 323 -12.31 13.33 -4.05
C ASP A 323 -11.35 13.91 -3.01
N ASP A 324 -10.25 13.20 -2.71
CA ASP A 324 -9.22 13.71 -1.79
C ASP A 324 -8.44 14.88 -2.40
N VAL A 325 -8.18 14.85 -3.72
CA VAL A 325 -7.56 15.98 -4.43
C VAL A 325 -8.48 17.22 -4.42
N ARG A 326 -9.77 17.04 -4.67
CA ARG A 326 -10.76 18.14 -4.59
C ARG A 326 -10.84 18.75 -3.20
N LEU A 327 -10.84 17.92 -2.16
CA LEU A 327 -10.78 18.38 -0.78
C LEU A 327 -9.50 19.18 -0.49
N ALA A 328 -8.35 18.72 -0.98
CA ALA A 328 -7.08 19.41 -0.81
C ALA A 328 -7.04 20.75 -1.56
N VAL A 329 -7.47 20.78 -2.80
CA VAL A 329 -7.49 21.98 -3.65
C VAL A 329 -8.55 23.00 -3.18
N ASN A 330 -9.66 22.51 -2.63
CA ASN A 330 -10.73 23.32 -2.05
C ASN A 330 -11.23 24.44 -2.98
N GLY A 331 -11.45 24.13 -4.25
CA GLY A 331 -12.02 25.04 -5.26
C GLY A 331 -11.09 26.16 -5.75
N LYS A 332 -9.81 26.16 -5.37
CA LYS A 332 -8.86 27.22 -5.78
C LYS A 332 -8.54 27.19 -7.28
N VAL A 333 -8.51 26.01 -7.87
CA VAL A 333 -8.32 25.80 -9.31
C VAL A 333 -9.24 24.68 -9.79
N PRO A 334 -9.55 24.58 -11.10
CA PRO A 334 -10.30 23.47 -11.66
C PRO A 334 -9.59 22.12 -11.38
N VAL A 335 -10.38 21.10 -10.99
CA VAL A 335 -9.91 19.73 -10.80
C VAL A 335 -10.75 18.81 -11.67
N GLU A 336 -10.13 18.30 -12.72
CA GLU A 336 -10.74 17.44 -13.71
C GLU A 336 -10.31 15.98 -13.52
N HIS A 337 -11.14 15.07 -13.99
CA HIS A 337 -10.88 13.61 -13.92
C HIS A 337 -10.64 13.02 -15.31
N TYR A 338 -9.65 12.12 -15.37
CA TYR A 338 -9.47 11.16 -16.44
C TYR A 338 -9.35 9.75 -15.84
N GLY A 339 -10.19 8.82 -16.30
CA GLY A 339 -10.18 7.45 -15.83
C GLY A 339 -10.56 6.43 -16.88
N ARG A 340 -10.02 5.22 -16.76
CA ARG A 340 -10.42 4.03 -17.52
C ARG A 340 -10.94 2.98 -16.56
N LEU A 341 -11.87 2.17 -17.02
CA LEU A 341 -12.64 1.23 -16.22
C LEU A 341 -12.49 -0.20 -16.73
N GLY A 342 -12.89 -1.18 -15.90
CA GLY A 342 -13.04 -2.57 -16.31
C GLY A 342 -11.73 -3.26 -16.75
N GLY A 343 -10.57 -2.76 -16.31
CA GLY A 343 -9.28 -3.34 -16.66
C GLY A 343 -8.61 -2.73 -17.90
N ILE A 344 -9.17 -1.67 -18.45
CA ILE A 344 -8.55 -0.92 -19.55
C ILE A 344 -7.46 -0.01 -18.95
N VAL A 345 -6.24 -0.18 -19.43
CA VAL A 345 -5.11 0.67 -19.05
C VAL A 345 -5.16 1.97 -19.86
N PRO A 346 -4.99 3.15 -19.25
CA PRO A 346 -4.88 4.42 -19.97
C PRO A 346 -3.73 4.43 -20.97
N GLU A 347 -3.91 5.19 -22.07
CA GLU A 347 -2.83 5.46 -23.03
C GLU A 347 -2.35 6.91 -22.85
N PRO A 348 -1.03 7.18 -22.98
CA PRO A 348 -0.48 8.53 -22.81
C PRO A 348 -1.12 9.55 -23.78
N GLU A 349 -1.39 9.16 -25.01
CA GLU A 349 -2.01 9.98 -26.07
C GLU A 349 -3.44 10.42 -25.69
N GLU A 350 -4.23 9.50 -25.12
CA GLU A 350 -5.57 9.81 -24.63
C GLU A 350 -5.51 10.80 -23.47
N MET A 351 -4.56 10.63 -22.56
CA MET A 351 -4.40 11.53 -21.42
C MET A 351 -3.96 12.92 -21.87
N VAL A 352 -3.07 13.06 -22.87
CA VAL A 352 -2.71 14.35 -23.50
C VAL A 352 -3.94 15.01 -24.09
N LYS A 353 -4.77 14.27 -24.84
CA LYS A 353 -6.00 14.80 -25.43
C LYS A 353 -6.95 15.34 -24.35
N VAL A 354 -7.20 14.55 -23.29
CA VAL A 354 -8.08 14.96 -22.20
C VAL A 354 -7.54 16.18 -21.45
N LEU A 355 -6.22 16.24 -21.21
CA LEU A 355 -5.57 17.41 -20.60
C LEU A 355 -5.86 18.68 -21.42
N LYS A 356 -5.72 18.61 -22.75
CA LYS A 356 -6.01 19.74 -23.66
C LYS A 356 -7.49 20.12 -23.64
N GLU A 357 -8.39 19.17 -23.74
CA GLU A 357 -9.82 19.43 -23.82
C GLU A 357 -10.42 20.03 -22.55
N LYS A 358 -9.85 19.67 -21.38
CA LYS A 358 -10.43 20.04 -20.09
C LYS A 358 -9.74 21.20 -19.39
N LEU A 359 -8.45 21.44 -19.65
CA LEU A 359 -7.66 22.38 -18.86
C LEU A 359 -6.88 23.41 -19.69
N VAL A 360 -6.51 23.10 -20.94
CA VAL A 360 -5.74 23.98 -21.83
C VAL A 360 -6.66 24.69 -22.82
#